data_5b37ff6aac04179aed01c86bd784fe0a
#
_entry.id   5b37ff6aac04179aed01c86bd784fe0a
#
_cell.length_a   1.000
_cell.length_b   1.000
_cell.length_c   1.000
_cell.angle_alpha   90.00
_cell.angle_beta   90.00
_cell.angle_gamma   90.00
#
_symmetry.space_group_name_H-M   'P 1'
#
loop_
_entity.id
_entity.type
_entity.pdbx_description
1 polymer ?
#
loop_
_entity_poly.entity_id
_entity_poly.type
_entity_poly.pdbx_seq_one_letter_code
_entity_poly.pdbx_strand_id
1 'polypeptide(L)'
;MIVKTNVKLNLGLSVLRKRADGFHDIETLFVPCYDFGDTLEIITGDDYSRTSAALFAKYDAPAGHFDASTSSATDKLSDWQEALVGGPVEPTELSESAKDEEKGAALPGNVAASYDGRLVQGISEDGKLMITIAREEGVDWNPLKDLCAKAYNILAQDFDLPPVKIFLEKEAPVGAGLGGGSADAAFTLKALNELCGLGLDDQRLSEYASKLGSDCAFFIFNRPMIGSGRGEVLEPYDINLSEYEIKVLIPEGVAVSTAEAYRGIVPREGLPSGRSDRLGEQKCLPEDPGASECHENRRIGGQPVNSTGMLMVGGHCQNKIGDPVEPTGMTDLKDVLAMPVAEWKDNLVNDFEATVFKAHPELAAIKQSLYDSCAVYASMSGSGSALFALYKK
;
A
#
# COMPACT_ATOMS: atom_id res chain seq x y z
N MET A 1 -4.86 19.18 -17.75
CA MET A 1 -4.66 19.33 -16.27
C MET A 1 -3.45 18.50 -15.89
N ILE A 2 -2.51 19.06 -15.11
CA ILE A 2 -1.37 18.31 -14.56
C ILE A 2 -1.54 18.23 -13.07
N VAL A 3 -1.39 17.02 -12.52
CA VAL A 3 -1.54 16.73 -11.09
C VAL A 3 -0.34 15.91 -10.63
N LYS A 4 0.24 16.26 -9.48
CA LYS A 4 1.21 15.42 -8.78
C LYS A 4 0.43 14.58 -7.78
N THR A 5 0.55 13.25 -7.87
CA THR A 5 -0.06 12.35 -6.91
C THR A 5 0.80 12.21 -5.66
N ASN A 6 0.35 11.52 -4.66
CA ASN A 6 1.12 11.17 -3.48
C ASN A 6 0.90 9.69 -3.14
N VAL A 7 1.61 9.18 -2.17
CA VAL A 7 1.45 7.81 -1.66
C VAL A 7 0.84 7.82 -0.26
N LYS A 8 0.61 6.64 0.33
CA LYS A 8 0.11 6.48 1.69
C LYS A 8 1.03 5.63 2.53
N LEU A 9 0.94 5.79 3.83
CA LEU A 9 1.51 4.90 4.83
C LEU A 9 0.39 4.24 5.63
N ASN A 10 0.66 3.02 6.11
CA ASN A 10 -0.19 2.32 7.06
C ASN A 10 0.43 2.42 8.45
N LEU A 11 -0.18 3.17 9.35
CA LEU A 11 0.21 3.20 10.77
C LEU A 11 -0.58 2.11 11.48
N GLY A 12 0.11 0.99 11.76
CA GLY A 12 -0.51 -0.25 12.16
C GLY A 12 -1.33 -0.89 11.02
N LEU A 13 -1.38 -2.21 11.01
CA LEU A 13 -2.27 -2.96 10.13
C LEU A 13 -2.62 -4.28 10.80
N SER A 14 -3.87 -4.44 11.13
CA SER A 14 -4.41 -5.65 11.75
C SER A 14 -5.20 -6.44 10.73
N VAL A 15 -4.91 -7.73 10.59
CA VAL A 15 -5.72 -8.66 9.79
C VAL A 15 -6.70 -9.34 10.72
N LEU A 16 -7.98 -8.92 10.67
CA LEU A 16 -8.98 -9.29 11.66
C LEU A 16 -9.56 -10.69 11.43
N ARG A 17 -10.02 -10.95 10.19
CA ARG A 17 -10.61 -12.24 9.83
C ARG A 17 -10.50 -12.51 8.33
N LYS A 18 -10.60 -13.79 7.96
CA LYS A 18 -10.76 -14.20 6.57
C LYS A 18 -12.25 -14.23 6.21
N ARG A 19 -12.60 -13.61 5.08
CA ARG A 19 -13.96 -13.51 4.56
C ARG A 19 -14.32 -14.70 3.68
N ALA A 20 -15.61 -14.93 3.49
CA ALA A 20 -16.11 -15.98 2.60
C ALA A 20 -15.81 -15.72 1.11
N ASP A 21 -15.61 -14.46 0.74
CA ASP A 21 -15.22 -14.04 -0.63
C ASP A 21 -13.72 -14.21 -0.93
N GLY A 22 -12.95 -14.76 0.01
CA GLY A 22 -11.53 -15.01 -0.10
C GLY A 22 -10.63 -13.84 0.30
N PHE A 23 -11.18 -12.66 0.53
CA PHE A 23 -10.48 -11.49 1.07
C PHE A 23 -10.34 -11.57 2.59
N HIS A 24 -9.72 -10.54 3.18
CA HIS A 24 -9.58 -10.39 4.61
C HIS A 24 -10.18 -9.05 5.06
N ASP A 25 -10.81 -9.05 6.22
CA ASP A 25 -11.10 -7.82 6.92
C ASP A 25 -9.82 -7.35 7.61
N ILE A 26 -9.50 -6.08 7.40
CA ILE A 26 -8.33 -5.43 7.99
C ILE A 26 -8.76 -4.18 8.77
N GLU A 27 -7.86 -3.68 9.58
CA GLU A 27 -7.97 -2.37 10.21
C GLU A 27 -6.60 -1.69 10.20
N THR A 28 -6.56 -0.43 9.77
CA THR A 28 -5.32 0.35 9.67
C THR A 28 -5.62 1.84 9.72
N LEU A 29 -4.66 2.66 10.16
CA LEU A 29 -4.70 4.10 9.91
C LEU A 29 -3.90 4.41 8.64
N PHE A 30 -4.59 4.92 7.62
CA PHE A 30 -3.95 5.49 6.44
C PHE A 30 -3.54 6.94 6.70
N VAL A 31 -2.32 7.28 6.33
CA VAL A 31 -1.78 8.65 6.39
C VAL A 31 -1.19 9.01 5.03
N PRO A 32 -1.52 10.19 4.45
CA PRO A 32 -0.89 10.65 3.22
C PRO A 32 0.61 10.86 3.41
N CYS A 33 1.41 10.49 2.41
CA CYS A 33 2.85 10.72 2.36
C CYS A 33 3.19 11.40 1.04
N TYR A 34 3.83 12.55 1.11
CA TYR A 34 4.12 13.42 -0.05
C TYR A 34 5.57 13.31 -0.52
N ASP A 35 6.38 12.44 0.07
CA ASP A 35 7.79 12.24 -0.30
C ASP A 35 7.93 11.55 -1.67
N PHE A 36 6.90 10.80 -2.06
CA PHE A 36 6.79 10.11 -3.34
C PHE A 36 5.47 10.46 -4.01
N GLY A 37 5.44 10.38 -5.31
CA GLY A 37 4.23 10.59 -6.10
C GLY A 37 4.55 10.56 -7.57
N ASP A 38 3.55 10.28 -8.37
CA ASP A 38 3.62 10.20 -9.82
C ASP A 38 3.15 11.51 -10.44
N THR A 39 3.52 11.78 -11.68
CA THR A 39 3.00 12.91 -12.44
C THR A 39 1.93 12.43 -13.40
N LEU A 40 0.74 12.99 -13.27
CA LEU A 40 -0.42 12.66 -14.09
C LEU A 40 -0.84 13.88 -14.90
N GLU A 41 -0.84 13.78 -16.22
CA GLU A 41 -1.41 14.78 -17.11
C GLU A 41 -2.64 14.21 -17.80
N ILE A 42 -3.76 14.93 -17.74
CA ILE A 42 -5.01 14.57 -18.43
C ILE A 42 -5.44 15.71 -19.33
N ILE A 43 -5.73 15.39 -20.59
CA ILE A 43 -6.19 16.30 -21.61
C ILE A 43 -7.50 15.75 -22.19
N THR A 44 -8.50 16.61 -22.34
CA THR A 44 -9.77 16.29 -22.97
C THR A 44 -9.85 16.92 -24.36
N GLY A 45 -10.54 16.26 -25.29
CA GLY A 45 -10.77 16.71 -26.66
C GLY A 45 -9.75 16.19 -27.66
N ASP A 46 -9.95 16.55 -28.95
CA ASP A 46 -9.20 16.00 -30.08
C ASP A 46 -7.79 16.62 -30.26
N ASP A 47 -7.42 17.61 -29.44
CA ASP A 47 -6.13 18.29 -29.57
C ASP A 47 -5.01 17.49 -28.90
N TYR A 48 -4.52 16.51 -29.62
CA TYR A 48 -3.42 15.66 -29.19
C TYR A 48 -2.05 16.37 -29.22
N SER A 49 -1.96 17.61 -29.74
CA SER A 49 -0.71 18.35 -29.83
C SER A 49 -0.26 19.00 -28.52
N ARG A 50 -1.11 19.02 -27.48
CA ARG A 50 -0.85 19.69 -26.21
C ARG A 50 -0.18 18.83 -25.15
N THR A 51 0.10 17.55 -25.43
CA THR A 51 0.86 16.72 -24.48
C THR A 51 2.22 17.40 -24.26
N SER A 52 2.62 17.54 -23.01
CA SER A 52 3.86 18.21 -22.64
C SER A 52 5.05 17.61 -23.41
N ALA A 53 5.53 18.31 -24.41
CA ALA A 53 6.68 17.88 -25.22
C ALA A 53 7.92 17.61 -24.36
N ALA A 54 8.01 18.22 -23.18
CA ALA A 54 9.08 18.01 -22.21
C ALA A 54 9.04 16.61 -21.58
N LEU A 55 7.85 16.07 -21.31
CA LEU A 55 7.70 14.73 -20.74
C LEU A 55 8.07 13.65 -21.77
N PHE A 56 7.61 13.80 -23.02
CA PHE A 56 8.04 12.90 -24.10
C PHE A 56 9.53 12.97 -24.37
N ALA A 57 10.12 14.17 -24.40
CA ALA A 57 11.55 14.35 -24.67
C ALA A 57 12.45 13.63 -23.64
N LYS A 58 12.02 13.51 -22.40
CA LYS A 58 12.77 12.80 -21.35
C LYS A 58 12.97 11.30 -21.68
N TYR A 59 11.97 10.66 -22.31
CA TYR A 59 11.96 9.22 -22.56
C TYR A 59 12.27 8.85 -24.02
N ASP A 60 12.26 9.81 -24.95
CA ASP A 60 12.43 9.59 -26.38
C ASP A 60 13.88 9.84 -26.88
N ALA A 61 14.74 10.42 -26.05
CA ALA A 61 16.12 10.68 -26.42
C ALA A 61 16.97 9.41 -26.28
N PRO A 62 17.65 8.94 -27.38
CA PRO A 62 18.71 7.96 -27.20
C PRO A 62 19.77 8.55 -26.28
N ALA A 63 20.21 7.79 -25.29
CA ALA A 63 21.24 8.20 -24.36
C ALA A 63 22.49 8.69 -25.13
N GLY A 64 22.64 10.01 -25.30
CA GLY A 64 23.84 10.56 -25.85
C GLY A 64 23.80 11.75 -26.79
N HIS A 65 22.69 12.21 -27.36
CA HIS A 65 22.69 13.38 -28.21
C HIS A 65 21.41 14.21 -28.11
N PHE A 66 21.47 15.28 -27.35
CA PHE A 66 20.51 16.38 -27.41
C PHE A 66 21.21 17.59 -28.04
N ASP A 67 20.97 17.83 -29.32
CA ASP A 67 21.27 19.09 -29.94
C ASP A 67 19.97 19.88 -30.10
N ALA A 68 19.76 20.84 -29.20
CA ALA A 68 18.55 21.65 -29.11
C ALA A 68 18.32 22.63 -30.28
N SER A 69 19.12 22.56 -31.34
CA SER A 69 19.13 23.56 -32.40
C SER A 69 18.43 23.18 -33.71
N THR A 70 17.94 21.94 -33.88
CA THR A 70 17.33 21.50 -35.14
C THR A 70 16.16 20.54 -34.94
N SER A 71 15.01 21.03 -34.92
CA SER A 71 13.71 20.60 -35.45
C SER A 71 12.54 20.92 -34.50
N SER A 72 11.45 21.43 -35.06
CA SER A 72 10.24 21.76 -34.29
C SER A 72 9.61 20.48 -33.70
N ALA A 73 9.12 20.56 -32.48
CA ALA A 73 8.46 19.45 -31.80
C ALA A 73 7.24 18.88 -32.57
N THR A 74 6.72 19.63 -33.55
CA THR A 74 5.64 19.26 -34.46
C THR A 74 6.04 18.21 -35.51
N ASP A 75 7.28 18.22 -36.00
CA ASP A 75 7.72 17.30 -37.06
C ASP A 75 7.93 15.88 -36.52
N LYS A 76 8.35 15.73 -35.25
CA LYS A 76 8.54 14.42 -34.64
C LYS A 76 7.22 13.75 -34.24
N LEU A 77 6.18 14.53 -33.91
CA LEU A 77 4.85 14.00 -33.60
C LEU A 77 4.19 13.36 -34.83
N SER A 78 4.47 13.93 -36.07
CA SER A 78 4.00 13.34 -37.32
C SER A 78 4.69 12.01 -37.63
N ASP A 79 5.97 11.86 -37.34
CA ASP A 79 6.73 10.62 -37.55
C ASP A 79 6.24 9.49 -36.63
N TRP A 80 5.81 9.82 -35.41
CA TRP A 80 5.18 8.85 -34.50
C TRP A 80 3.76 8.46 -34.93
N GLN A 81 2.99 9.39 -35.52
CA GLN A 81 1.67 9.07 -36.08
C GLN A 81 1.80 8.17 -37.32
N GLU A 82 2.82 8.34 -38.16
CA GLU A 82 3.11 7.45 -39.30
C GLU A 82 3.63 6.08 -38.83
N ALA A 83 4.44 6.01 -37.79
CA ALA A 83 4.90 4.74 -37.19
C ALA A 83 3.78 3.93 -36.52
N LEU A 84 2.76 4.59 -36.00
CA LEU A 84 1.58 3.94 -35.39
C LEU A 84 0.54 3.48 -36.44
N VAL A 85 0.56 4.05 -37.66
CA VAL A 85 -0.36 3.73 -38.75
C VAL A 85 0.31 2.82 -39.83
N GLY A 86 1.62 2.74 -39.83
CA GLY A 86 2.42 1.92 -40.75
C GLY A 86 2.35 0.42 -40.41
N GLY A 87 1.92 -0.36 -41.36
CA GLY A 87 1.59 -1.79 -41.39
C GLY A 87 2.56 -2.77 -40.72
N PRO A 88 2.29 -4.08 -40.82
CA PRO A 88 2.92 -5.12 -40.02
C PRO A 88 4.44 -5.13 -40.18
N VAL A 89 5.17 -4.89 -39.10
CA VAL A 89 6.60 -5.10 -39.02
C VAL A 89 6.84 -6.60 -39.05
N GLU A 90 7.48 -7.13 -40.11
CA GLU A 90 7.89 -8.52 -40.16
C GLU A 90 8.83 -8.84 -38.99
N PRO A 91 8.66 -9.99 -38.34
CA PRO A 91 9.50 -10.38 -37.21
C PRO A 91 10.92 -10.66 -37.74
N THR A 92 11.90 -9.84 -37.37
CA THR A 92 13.31 -10.15 -37.53
C THR A 92 13.64 -11.35 -36.65
N GLU A 93 14.18 -12.40 -37.26
CA GLU A 93 14.59 -13.66 -36.63
C GLU A 93 15.54 -13.39 -35.44
N LEU A 94 15.06 -13.62 -34.25
CA LEU A 94 15.89 -13.70 -33.03
C LEU A 94 16.51 -15.10 -32.97
N SER A 95 17.82 -15.11 -32.80
CA SER A 95 18.67 -16.30 -32.71
C SER A 95 18.18 -17.32 -31.69
N GLU A 96 18.31 -18.61 -32.06
CA GLU A 96 17.91 -19.82 -31.31
C GLU A 96 18.73 -20.08 -30.02
N SER A 97 18.63 -19.23 -28.99
CA SER A 97 19.27 -19.56 -27.70
C SER A 97 18.49 -19.15 -26.45
N ALA A 98 17.18 -19.01 -26.54
CA ALA A 98 16.29 -18.82 -25.38
C ALA A 98 15.02 -19.68 -25.54
N LYS A 99 15.19 -20.98 -25.48
CA LYS A 99 14.07 -21.90 -25.24
C LYS A 99 14.10 -22.23 -23.78
N ASP A 100 13.14 -21.69 -23.07
CA ASP A 100 12.45 -22.10 -21.85
C ASP A 100 12.25 -20.91 -20.91
N GLU A 101 11.30 -20.04 -21.29
CA GLU A 101 10.54 -19.26 -20.30
C GLU A 101 9.22 -18.78 -20.97
N GLU A 102 8.16 -18.78 -20.19
CA GLU A 102 6.76 -18.59 -20.57
C GLU A 102 6.53 -17.46 -21.59
N LYS A 103 5.82 -17.81 -22.64
CA LYS A 103 5.35 -16.93 -23.71
C LYS A 103 4.72 -15.67 -23.13
N GLY A 104 5.42 -14.55 -23.17
CA GLY A 104 4.83 -13.23 -23.08
C GLY A 104 3.71 -13.14 -24.12
N ALA A 105 2.46 -13.03 -23.68
CA ALA A 105 1.32 -12.85 -24.56
C ALA A 105 1.58 -11.59 -25.40
N ALA A 106 1.50 -11.72 -26.72
CA ALA A 106 1.57 -10.58 -27.64
C ALA A 106 0.56 -9.52 -27.17
N LEU A 107 1.03 -8.28 -27.00
CA LEU A 107 0.16 -7.17 -26.63
C LEU A 107 -0.93 -7.03 -27.71
N PRO A 108 -2.20 -6.79 -27.34
CA PRO A 108 -3.27 -6.58 -28.32
C PRO A 108 -2.91 -5.41 -29.24
N GLY A 109 -3.36 -5.45 -30.50
CA GLY A 109 -2.92 -4.59 -31.59
C GLY A 109 -3.05 -3.06 -31.41
N ASN A 110 -3.52 -2.61 -30.24
CA ASN A 110 -3.68 -1.18 -29.89
C ASN A 110 -2.67 -0.71 -28.84
N VAL A 111 -1.57 -1.45 -28.65
CA VAL A 111 -0.51 -1.09 -27.69
C VAL A 111 0.82 -0.97 -28.41
N ALA A 112 1.50 0.16 -28.23
CA ALA A 112 2.83 0.45 -28.73
C ALA A 112 3.80 0.70 -27.58
N ALA A 113 5.04 0.28 -27.71
CA ALA A 113 6.10 0.53 -26.74
C ALA A 113 7.30 1.22 -27.40
N SER A 114 8.03 2.04 -26.63
CA SER A 114 9.33 2.57 -27.05
C SER A 114 10.35 1.44 -27.20
N TYR A 115 11.44 1.71 -27.91
CA TYR A 115 12.49 0.73 -28.19
C TYR A 115 13.08 0.04 -26.94
N ASP A 116 13.13 0.76 -25.81
CA ASP A 116 13.66 0.29 -24.52
C ASP A 116 12.58 -0.07 -23.50
N GLY A 117 11.30 0.02 -23.88
CA GLY A 117 10.17 -0.32 -23.00
C GLY A 117 9.88 0.69 -21.88
N ARG A 118 10.60 1.81 -21.81
CA ARG A 118 10.35 2.83 -20.78
C ARG A 118 9.10 3.67 -21.00
N LEU A 119 8.61 3.71 -22.23
CA LEU A 119 7.38 4.40 -22.62
C LEU A 119 6.45 3.40 -23.31
N VAL A 120 5.25 3.20 -22.77
CA VAL A 120 4.25 2.32 -23.38
C VAL A 120 2.93 3.05 -23.51
N GLN A 121 2.32 2.95 -24.69
CA GLN A 121 1.06 3.62 -25.03
C GLN A 121 0.00 2.59 -25.39
N GLY A 122 -1.23 2.85 -24.95
CA GLY A 122 -2.42 2.08 -25.30
C GLY A 122 -3.53 3.01 -25.77
N ILE A 123 -4.28 2.56 -26.78
CA ILE A 123 -5.46 3.27 -27.29
C ILE A 123 -6.66 2.31 -27.19
N SER A 124 -7.77 2.75 -26.61
CA SER A 124 -9.02 1.98 -26.55
C SER A 124 -9.57 1.70 -27.95
N GLU A 125 -10.35 0.64 -28.10
CA GLU A 125 -10.90 0.22 -29.40
C GLU A 125 -11.80 1.31 -30.03
N ASP A 126 -12.50 2.07 -29.20
CA ASP A 126 -13.35 3.19 -29.64
C ASP A 126 -12.59 4.48 -29.89
N GLY A 127 -11.28 4.52 -29.64
CA GLY A 127 -10.40 5.67 -29.80
C GLY A 127 -10.65 6.80 -28.79
N LYS A 128 -11.55 6.62 -27.81
CA LYS A 128 -11.89 7.66 -26.82
C LYS A 128 -10.85 7.79 -25.69
N LEU A 129 -10.09 6.74 -25.40
CA LEU A 129 -9.03 6.78 -24.40
C LEU A 129 -7.67 6.48 -25.04
N MET A 130 -6.73 7.39 -24.85
CA MET A 130 -5.31 7.15 -25.05
C MET A 130 -4.60 7.25 -23.70
N ILE A 131 -3.81 6.25 -23.34
CA ILE A 131 -2.99 6.28 -22.12
C ILE A 131 -1.54 5.99 -22.48
N THR A 132 -0.65 6.85 -22.02
CA THR A 132 0.80 6.69 -22.13
C THR A 132 1.39 6.61 -20.75
N ILE A 133 2.15 5.56 -20.47
CA ILE A 133 2.83 5.35 -19.19
C ILE A 133 4.33 5.41 -19.46
N ALA A 134 5.02 6.22 -18.67
CA ALA A 134 6.47 6.37 -18.68
C ALA A 134 7.06 5.92 -17.33
N ARG A 135 8.17 5.15 -17.37
CA ARG A 135 8.87 4.70 -16.16
C ARG A 135 10.32 4.37 -16.49
N GLU A 136 11.26 4.84 -15.67
CA GLU A 136 12.71 4.65 -15.90
C GLU A 136 13.11 3.16 -15.91
N GLU A 137 12.55 2.34 -15.04
CA GLU A 137 12.84 0.90 -14.97
C GLU A 137 12.09 0.08 -16.03
N GLY A 138 11.29 0.74 -16.86
CA GLY A 138 10.44 0.11 -17.87
C GLY A 138 9.02 -0.18 -17.38
N VAL A 139 8.12 -0.34 -18.34
CA VAL A 139 6.70 -0.65 -18.13
C VAL A 139 6.43 -2.05 -18.67
N ASP A 140 6.14 -2.99 -17.79
CA ASP A 140 5.95 -4.42 -18.07
C ASP A 140 4.47 -4.85 -18.07
N TRP A 141 3.54 -3.88 -18.04
CA TRP A 141 2.10 -4.15 -18.09
C TRP A 141 1.40 -3.40 -19.23
N ASN A 142 0.24 -3.91 -19.64
CA ASN A 142 -0.59 -3.26 -20.65
C ASN A 142 -1.22 -1.97 -20.08
N PRO A 143 -0.97 -0.79 -20.67
CA PRO A 143 -1.53 0.49 -20.22
C PRO A 143 -3.05 0.52 -20.14
N LEU A 144 -3.76 -0.19 -21.03
CA LEU A 144 -5.23 -0.26 -21.00
C LEU A 144 -5.77 -1.08 -19.81
N LYS A 145 -4.90 -1.82 -19.10
CA LYS A 145 -5.23 -2.52 -17.85
C LYS A 145 -4.82 -1.73 -16.61
N ASP A 146 -4.16 -0.59 -16.79
CA ASP A 146 -3.78 0.30 -15.70
C ASP A 146 -5.01 0.83 -14.97
N LEU A 147 -4.82 1.19 -13.69
CA LEU A 147 -5.92 1.69 -12.86
C LEU A 147 -6.42 3.07 -13.34
N CYS A 148 -5.57 3.88 -13.97
CA CYS A 148 -6.00 5.14 -14.60
C CYS A 148 -6.94 4.89 -15.79
N ALA A 149 -6.63 3.91 -16.64
CA ALA A 149 -7.52 3.51 -17.72
C ALA A 149 -8.84 2.93 -17.19
N LYS A 150 -8.79 2.14 -16.13
CA LYS A 150 -9.99 1.63 -15.45
C LYS A 150 -10.82 2.74 -14.82
N ALA A 151 -10.17 3.80 -14.28
CA ALA A 151 -10.84 4.97 -13.74
C ALA A 151 -11.62 5.74 -14.81
N TYR A 152 -11.04 5.92 -16.00
CA TYR A 152 -11.78 6.46 -17.14
C TYR A 152 -12.97 5.56 -17.51
N ASN A 153 -12.73 4.27 -17.70
CA ASN A 153 -13.73 3.32 -18.17
C ASN A 153 -14.92 3.19 -17.21
N ILE A 154 -14.70 3.26 -15.89
CA ILE A 154 -15.79 3.14 -14.91
C ILE A 154 -16.70 4.40 -14.94
N LEU A 155 -16.12 5.57 -15.14
CA LEU A 155 -16.92 6.80 -15.32
C LEU A 155 -17.63 6.81 -16.67
N ALA A 156 -17.00 6.31 -17.75
CA ALA A 156 -17.59 6.23 -19.07
C ALA A 156 -18.81 5.28 -19.16
N GLN A 157 -19.03 4.41 -18.15
CA GLN A 157 -20.25 3.60 -18.05
C GLN A 157 -21.48 4.42 -17.69
N ASP A 158 -21.29 5.49 -16.90
CA ASP A 158 -22.38 6.29 -16.37
C ASP A 158 -22.46 7.69 -17.02
N PHE A 159 -21.38 8.14 -17.69
CA PHE A 159 -21.27 9.48 -18.28
C PHE A 159 -20.77 9.40 -19.73
N ASP A 160 -21.28 10.28 -20.61
CA ASP A 160 -20.73 10.47 -21.95
C ASP A 160 -19.46 11.34 -21.87
N LEU A 161 -18.32 10.69 -21.71
CA LEU A 161 -17.06 11.37 -21.61
C LEU A 161 -16.51 11.74 -23.00
N PRO A 162 -15.88 12.92 -23.16
CA PRO A 162 -15.15 13.27 -24.37
C PRO A 162 -13.93 12.34 -24.54
N PRO A 163 -13.29 12.34 -25.73
CA PRO A 163 -11.99 11.71 -25.89
C PRO A 163 -10.97 12.27 -24.87
N VAL A 164 -10.19 11.38 -24.26
CA VAL A 164 -9.25 11.71 -23.20
C VAL A 164 -7.89 11.11 -23.48
N LYS A 165 -6.85 11.92 -23.25
CA LYS A 165 -5.46 11.49 -23.15
C LYS A 165 -5.01 11.53 -21.72
N ILE A 166 -4.42 10.43 -21.27
CA ILE A 166 -3.75 10.30 -19.98
C ILE A 166 -2.27 10.08 -20.25
N PHE A 167 -1.41 10.92 -19.68
CA PHE A 167 0.01 10.67 -19.56
C PHE A 167 0.34 10.46 -18.09
N LEU A 168 0.97 9.31 -17.77
CA LEU A 168 1.34 8.93 -16.42
C LEU A 168 2.84 8.67 -16.36
N GLU A 169 3.59 9.53 -15.68
CA GLU A 169 4.99 9.31 -15.35
C GLU A 169 5.09 8.68 -13.96
N LYS A 170 5.57 7.42 -13.94
CA LYS A 170 5.72 6.64 -12.71
C LYS A 170 7.08 6.94 -12.07
N GLU A 171 7.05 7.70 -10.98
CA GLU A 171 8.22 8.03 -10.14
C GLU A 171 8.12 7.37 -8.75
N ALA A 172 6.90 7.09 -8.29
CA ALA A 172 6.68 6.41 -7.03
C ALA A 172 7.05 4.92 -7.14
N PRO A 173 7.62 4.32 -6.08
CA PRO A 173 7.98 2.91 -6.06
C PRO A 173 6.77 2.00 -6.30
N VAL A 174 6.86 1.14 -7.32
CA VAL A 174 5.80 0.20 -7.68
C VAL A 174 5.90 -1.06 -6.81
N GLY A 175 4.79 -1.52 -6.25
CA GLY A 175 4.73 -2.77 -5.48
C GLY A 175 5.35 -2.68 -4.07
N ALA A 176 5.62 -1.47 -3.56
CA ALA A 176 6.24 -1.28 -2.25
C ALA A 176 5.24 -1.12 -1.08
N GLY A 177 3.95 -1.40 -1.27
CA GLY A 177 2.95 -1.24 -0.21
C GLY A 177 2.50 0.21 0.04
N LEU A 178 2.91 1.15 -0.82
CA LEU A 178 2.65 2.60 -0.68
C LEU A 178 1.38 3.08 -1.40
N GLY A 179 0.73 2.25 -2.20
CA GLY A 179 -0.53 2.57 -2.85
C GLY A 179 -0.44 3.54 -4.04
N GLY A 180 0.74 3.70 -4.70
CA GLY A 180 0.93 4.64 -5.81
C GLY A 180 -0.09 4.47 -6.95
N GLY A 181 -0.29 3.26 -7.46
CA GLY A 181 -1.28 3.01 -8.51
C GLY A 181 -2.73 3.31 -8.09
N SER A 182 -3.07 3.11 -6.80
CA SER A 182 -4.37 3.48 -6.25
C SER A 182 -4.54 4.99 -6.17
N ALA A 183 -3.45 5.71 -5.87
CA ALA A 183 -3.42 7.17 -5.92
C ALA A 183 -3.67 7.67 -7.33
N ASP A 184 -2.95 7.14 -8.31
CA ASP A 184 -3.10 7.54 -9.72
C ASP A 184 -4.55 7.40 -10.20
N ALA A 185 -5.18 6.27 -9.87
CA ALA A 185 -6.59 6.03 -10.19
C ALA A 185 -7.53 7.06 -9.54
N ALA A 186 -7.34 7.33 -8.25
CA ALA A 186 -8.18 8.29 -7.52
C ALA A 186 -7.99 9.72 -8.04
N PHE A 187 -6.75 10.12 -8.30
CA PHE A 187 -6.46 11.43 -8.90
C PHE A 187 -6.97 11.52 -10.34
N THR A 188 -6.96 10.42 -11.09
CA THR A 188 -7.61 10.36 -12.42
C THR A 188 -9.12 10.59 -12.31
N LEU A 189 -9.81 9.95 -11.37
CA LEU A 189 -11.24 10.17 -11.13
C LEU A 189 -11.53 11.65 -10.80
N LYS A 190 -10.75 12.25 -9.90
CA LYS A 190 -10.89 13.67 -9.51
C LYS A 190 -10.66 14.60 -10.68
N ALA A 191 -9.60 14.37 -11.45
CA ALA A 191 -9.27 15.18 -12.61
C ALA A 191 -10.33 15.08 -13.72
N LEU A 192 -10.85 13.89 -14.01
CA LEU A 192 -11.93 13.68 -14.97
C LEU A 192 -13.23 14.33 -14.50
N ASN A 193 -13.56 14.24 -13.20
CA ASN A 193 -14.72 14.91 -12.62
C ASN A 193 -14.66 16.43 -12.86
N GLU A 194 -13.51 17.04 -12.64
CA GLU A 194 -13.28 18.48 -12.85
C GLU A 194 -13.29 18.85 -14.34
N LEU A 195 -12.48 18.15 -15.16
CA LEU A 195 -12.31 18.46 -16.58
C LEU A 195 -13.59 18.27 -17.40
N CYS A 196 -14.38 17.25 -17.05
CA CYS A 196 -15.62 16.93 -17.76
C CYS A 196 -16.86 17.55 -17.08
N GLY A 197 -16.69 18.26 -15.95
CA GLY A 197 -17.77 18.94 -15.25
C GLY A 197 -18.85 17.98 -14.72
N LEU A 198 -18.46 16.78 -14.21
CA LEU A 198 -19.41 15.74 -13.82
C LEU A 198 -20.16 16.08 -12.53
N GLY A 199 -19.64 17.00 -11.70
CA GLY A 199 -20.30 17.47 -10.49
C GLY A 199 -20.41 16.41 -9.38
N LEU A 200 -19.53 15.40 -9.37
CA LEU A 200 -19.50 14.37 -8.36
C LEU A 200 -18.82 14.91 -7.09
N ASP A 201 -19.44 14.67 -5.94
CA ASP A 201 -18.81 14.93 -4.64
C ASP A 201 -17.83 13.81 -4.24
N ASP A 202 -17.06 14.04 -3.16
CA ASP A 202 -16.05 13.08 -2.69
C ASP A 202 -16.68 11.74 -2.31
N GLN A 203 -17.91 11.71 -1.82
CA GLN A 203 -18.61 10.47 -1.47
C GLN A 203 -18.88 9.62 -2.72
N ARG A 204 -19.43 10.23 -3.77
CA ARG A 204 -19.66 9.53 -5.06
C ARG A 204 -18.36 9.12 -5.72
N LEU A 205 -17.33 9.97 -5.70
CA LEU A 205 -16.01 9.61 -6.21
C LEU A 205 -15.41 8.43 -5.45
N SER A 206 -15.58 8.37 -4.11
CA SER A 206 -15.08 7.25 -3.31
C SER A 206 -15.80 5.93 -3.62
N GLU A 207 -17.08 5.95 -3.99
CA GLU A 207 -17.83 4.78 -4.45
C GLU A 207 -17.27 4.23 -5.78
N TYR A 208 -16.87 5.10 -6.73
CA TYR A 208 -16.18 4.68 -7.96
C TYR A 208 -14.78 4.14 -7.62
N ALA A 209 -14.04 4.84 -6.78
CA ALA A 209 -12.69 4.47 -6.38
C ALA A 209 -12.65 3.09 -5.70
N SER A 210 -13.60 2.79 -4.80
CA SER A 210 -13.71 1.50 -4.09
C SER A 210 -13.90 0.30 -5.03
N LYS A 211 -14.44 0.51 -6.22
CA LYS A 211 -14.59 -0.53 -7.25
C LYS A 211 -13.28 -0.78 -8.01
N LEU A 212 -12.33 0.16 -8.00
CA LEU A 212 -11.04 0.05 -8.67
C LEU A 212 -10.02 -0.67 -7.80
N GLY A 213 -10.01 -0.38 -6.50
CA GLY A 213 -9.09 -0.99 -5.55
C GLY A 213 -9.38 -0.55 -4.12
N SER A 214 -8.96 -1.37 -3.15
CA SER A 214 -9.24 -1.13 -1.72
C SER A 214 -8.70 0.21 -1.21
N ASP A 215 -7.50 0.59 -1.67
CA ASP A 215 -6.83 1.81 -1.22
C ASP A 215 -7.26 3.06 -2.01
N CYS A 216 -7.97 2.89 -3.16
CA CYS A 216 -8.28 4.02 -4.04
C CYS A 216 -9.20 5.06 -3.37
N ALA A 217 -10.17 4.62 -2.58
CA ALA A 217 -11.10 5.51 -1.88
C ALA A 217 -10.40 6.46 -0.90
N PHE A 218 -9.32 6.00 -0.26
CA PHE A 218 -8.51 6.83 0.65
C PHE A 218 -7.99 8.09 -0.05
N PHE A 219 -7.47 7.98 -1.27
CA PHE A 219 -6.89 9.10 -2.02
C PHE A 219 -7.91 10.11 -2.53
N ILE A 220 -9.20 9.75 -2.55
CA ILE A 220 -10.26 10.73 -2.80
C ILE A 220 -10.30 11.76 -1.66
N PHE A 221 -10.31 11.29 -0.41
CA PHE A 221 -10.30 12.16 0.77
C PHE A 221 -8.90 12.71 1.08
N ASN A 222 -7.86 11.94 0.84
CA ASN A 222 -6.44 12.27 0.97
C ASN A 222 -6.05 12.95 2.29
N ARG A 223 -6.55 12.43 3.40
CA ARG A 223 -6.29 12.85 4.78
C ARG A 223 -6.23 11.62 5.69
N PRO A 224 -5.75 11.74 6.94
CA PRO A 224 -5.71 10.58 7.84
C PRO A 224 -7.10 9.96 8.03
N MET A 225 -7.22 8.66 7.76
CA MET A 225 -8.47 7.89 7.81
C MET A 225 -8.21 6.50 8.41
N ILE A 226 -9.05 6.05 9.33
CA ILE A 226 -9.09 4.64 9.69
C ILE A 226 -9.81 3.89 8.58
N GLY A 227 -9.12 2.92 7.99
CA GLY A 227 -9.67 2.02 6.99
C GLY A 227 -10.03 0.67 7.62
N SER A 228 -11.25 0.21 7.35
CA SER A 228 -11.76 -1.10 7.75
C SER A 228 -12.36 -1.85 6.57
N GLY A 229 -12.93 -3.05 6.79
CA GLY A 229 -13.31 -3.92 5.68
C GLY A 229 -12.07 -4.43 4.97
N ARG A 230 -11.96 -4.27 3.64
CA ARG A 230 -10.73 -4.54 2.88
C ARG A 230 -9.79 -3.32 2.84
N GLY A 231 -10.16 -2.20 3.49
CA GLY A 231 -9.54 -0.88 3.46
C GLY A 231 -10.44 0.22 2.85
N GLU A 232 -11.59 -0.17 2.28
CA GLU A 232 -12.51 0.74 1.58
C GLU A 232 -13.52 1.45 2.48
N VAL A 233 -13.75 0.95 3.69
CA VAL A 233 -14.64 1.63 4.66
C VAL A 233 -13.79 2.60 5.46
N LEU A 234 -13.97 3.89 5.22
CA LEU A 234 -13.11 4.95 5.70
C LEU A 234 -13.80 5.82 6.74
N GLU A 235 -13.14 6.02 7.89
CA GLU A 235 -13.56 6.92 8.95
C GLU A 235 -12.47 7.99 9.17
N PRO A 236 -12.78 9.29 9.14
CA PRO A 236 -11.80 10.33 9.45
C PRO A 236 -11.19 10.14 10.84
N TYR A 237 -9.89 10.33 10.95
CA TYR A 237 -9.18 10.26 12.21
C TYR A 237 -8.17 11.41 12.33
N ASP A 238 -8.28 12.17 13.41
CA ASP A 238 -7.36 13.27 13.67
C ASP A 238 -6.13 12.76 14.41
N ILE A 239 -4.98 12.81 13.74
CA ILE A 239 -3.69 12.46 14.31
C ILE A 239 -2.72 13.63 14.17
N ASN A 240 -2.00 13.92 15.24
CA ASN A 240 -0.98 14.98 15.24
C ASN A 240 0.42 14.38 15.28
N LEU A 241 1.10 14.39 14.14
CA LEU A 241 2.49 13.95 13.99
C LEU A 241 3.46 15.13 13.75
N SER A 242 3.04 16.37 14.00
CA SER A 242 3.83 17.58 13.72
C SER A 242 5.18 17.65 14.45
N GLU A 243 5.30 16.98 15.61
CA GLU A 243 6.56 16.88 16.37
C GLU A 243 7.53 15.84 15.80
N TYR A 244 7.10 15.08 14.77
CA TYR A 244 7.89 14.00 14.19
C TYR A 244 8.20 14.29 12.73
N GLU A 245 9.40 13.89 12.33
CA GLU A 245 9.79 13.72 10.92
C GLU A 245 9.50 12.27 10.53
N ILE A 246 8.82 12.08 9.42
CA ILE A 246 8.58 10.75 8.84
C ILE A 246 9.65 10.52 7.78
N LYS A 247 10.36 9.39 7.85
CA LYS A 247 11.29 8.94 6.81
C LYS A 247 10.82 7.62 6.25
N VAL A 248 10.76 7.54 4.93
CA VAL A 248 10.38 6.32 4.21
C VAL A 248 11.62 5.74 3.55
N LEU A 249 11.82 4.44 3.68
CA LEU A 249 12.92 3.70 3.10
C LEU A 249 12.36 2.60 2.20
N ILE A 250 12.84 2.56 0.96
CA ILE A 250 12.51 1.52 -0.01
C ILE A 250 13.74 0.62 -0.14
N PRO A 251 13.71 -0.63 0.35
CA PRO A 251 14.82 -1.56 0.21
C PRO A 251 15.03 -1.95 -1.26
N GLU A 252 16.25 -1.78 -1.76
CA GLU A 252 16.60 -2.18 -3.11
C GLU A 252 16.57 -3.72 -3.26
N GLY A 253 16.07 -4.21 -4.39
CA GLY A 253 16.06 -5.63 -4.72
C GLY A 253 15.07 -6.49 -3.91
N VAL A 254 14.27 -5.90 -3.03
CA VAL A 254 13.26 -6.62 -2.25
C VAL A 254 11.86 -6.28 -2.77
N ALA A 255 11.24 -7.24 -3.43
CA ALA A 255 9.86 -7.13 -3.88
C ALA A 255 8.97 -8.10 -3.11
N VAL A 256 7.90 -7.62 -2.53
CA VAL A 256 6.93 -8.43 -1.78
C VAL A 256 5.58 -8.32 -2.47
N SER A 257 5.03 -9.44 -2.93
CA SER A 257 3.67 -9.43 -3.47
C SER A 257 2.64 -9.43 -2.33
N THR A 258 1.51 -8.76 -2.54
CA THR A 258 0.40 -8.78 -1.57
C THR A 258 -0.07 -10.22 -1.28
N ALA A 259 -0.08 -11.09 -2.30
CA ALA A 259 -0.43 -12.49 -2.12
C ALA A 259 0.58 -13.24 -1.23
N GLU A 260 1.86 -12.89 -1.30
CA GLU A 260 2.89 -13.44 -0.43
C GLU A 260 2.70 -12.97 1.02
N ALA A 261 2.45 -11.69 1.24
CA ALA A 261 2.21 -11.14 2.57
C ALA A 261 1.02 -11.82 3.27
N TYR A 262 -0.05 -12.12 2.54
CA TYR A 262 -1.19 -12.87 3.08
C TYR A 262 -0.91 -14.37 3.30
N ARG A 263 0.14 -14.92 2.66
CA ARG A 263 0.45 -16.36 2.78
C ARG A 263 0.95 -16.69 4.18
N GLY A 264 0.16 -17.45 4.92
CA GLY A 264 0.50 -17.85 6.29
C GLY A 264 0.10 -16.86 7.36
N ILE A 265 -0.60 -15.78 7.00
CA ILE A 265 -1.17 -14.89 8.00
C ILE A 265 -2.19 -15.64 8.85
N VAL A 266 -2.15 -15.44 10.15
CA VAL A 266 -3.14 -15.94 11.09
C VAL A 266 -4.02 -14.74 11.48
N PRO A 267 -5.27 -14.69 11.01
CA PRO A 267 -6.17 -13.60 11.39
C PRO A 267 -6.41 -13.57 12.90
N ARG A 268 -6.59 -12.38 13.46
CA ARG A 268 -6.77 -12.19 14.92
C ARG A 268 -8.01 -12.87 15.48
N GLU A 269 -9.08 -13.07 14.68
CA GLU A 269 -10.28 -13.81 15.08
C GLU A 269 -9.98 -15.26 15.49
N GLY A 270 -8.93 -15.88 14.94
CA GLY A 270 -8.48 -17.23 15.29
C GLY A 270 -7.55 -17.30 16.50
N LEU A 271 -7.13 -16.17 17.03
CA LEU A 271 -6.35 -16.12 18.26
C LEU A 271 -7.29 -16.17 19.48
N PRO A 272 -6.98 -16.95 20.54
CA PRO A 272 -7.80 -16.96 21.74
C PRO A 272 -7.92 -15.53 22.26
N SER A 273 -9.13 -15.01 22.29
CA SER A 273 -9.41 -13.67 22.81
C SER A 273 -8.99 -13.64 24.28
N GLY A 274 -7.90 -12.93 24.57
CA GLY A 274 -7.51 -12.59 25.93
C GLY A 274 -8.44 -11.55 26.56
N ARG A 275 -9.70 -11.51 26.15
CA ARG A 275 -10.71 -10.67 26.76
C ARG A 275 -11.04 -11.27 28.13
N SER A 276 -10.49 -10.69 29.16
CA SER A 276 -11.00 -10.87 30.50
C SER A 276 -12.43 -10.29 30.54
N ASP A 277 -13.42 -11.15 30.39
CA ASP A 277 -14.78 -10.87 30.82
C ASP A 277 -14.79 -10.77 32.34
N ARG A 278 -14.17 -9.74 32.88
CA ARG A 278 -14.34 -9.32 34.28
C ARG A 278 -15.45 -8.30 34.34
N LEU A 279 -16.66 -8.75 34.04
CA LEU A 279 -17.87 -8.16 34.59
C LEU A 279 -18.98 -9.22 34.45
N GLY A 280 -19.14 -9.99 35.52
CA GLY A 280 -20.38 -10.54 36.04
C GLY A 280 -21.28 -11.31 35.08
N GLU A 281 -21.00 -12.60 34.86
CA GLU A 281 -22.08 -13.59 34.89
C GLU A 281 -21.52 -14.93 35.42
N GLN A 282 -21.79 -15.14 36.68
CA GLN A 282 -21.62 -16.39 37.37
C GLN A 282 -22.64 -17.41 36.80
N LYS A 283 -22.26 -18.13 35.72
CA LYS A 283 -22.98 -19.30 35.27
C LYS A 283 -22.63 -20.46 36.20
N CYS A 284 -23.55 -20.80 37.03
CA CYS A 284 -23.58 -22.06 37.76
C CYS A 284 -23.38 -23.24 36.80
N LEU A 285 -22.34 -24.04 37.06
CA LEU A 285 -22.20 -25.37 36.48
C LEU A 285 -23.27 -26.29 37.07
N PRO A 286 -23.83 -27.25 36.32
CA PRO A 286 -24.76 -28.21 36.84
C PRO A 286 -24.06 -29.13 37.84
N GLU A 287 -24.72 -29.34 38.97
CA GLU A 287 -24.33 -30.24 40.07
C GLU A 287 -24.21 -31.67 39.56
N ASP A 288 -23.08 -32.31 39.85
CA ASP A 288 -22.89 -33.76 39.75
C ASP A 288 -23.38 -34.38 41.06
N PRO A 289 -24.35 -35.33 41.09
CA PRO A 289 -24.85 -35.92 42.31
C PRO A 289 -24.01 -37.13 42.69
N GLY A 290 -23.10 -36.96 43.63
CA GLY A 290 -22.50 -38.11 44.28
C GLY A 290 -21.13 -37.95 44.91
N ALA A 291 -21.04 -37.35 46.10
CA ALA A 291 -20.11 -37.76 47.14
C ALA A 291 -20.42 -37.07 48.46
N SER A 292 -20.80 -37.88 49.41
CA SER A 292 -21.13 -37.60 50.80
C SER A 292 -19.92 -37.21 51.64
N GLU A 293 -20.19 -36.32 52.61
CA GLU A 293 -19.72 -36.27 54.00
C GLU A 293 -18.21 -36.25 54.29
N CYS A 294 -17.70 -35.21 54.94
CA CYS A 294 -17.35 -35.23 56.36
C CYS A 294 -16.64 -33.95 56.85
N HIS A 295 -17.26 -33.35 57.85
CA HIS A 295 -16.74 -32.72 59.10
C HIS A 295 -15.64 -31.66 59.13
N GLU A 296 -16.08 -30.45 59.50
CA GLU A 296 -15.80 -29.72 60.78
C GLU A 296 -14.36 -29.37 61.19
N ASN A 297 -14.26 -28.03 61.43
CA ASN A 297 -13.57 -27.38 62.55
C ASN A 297 -12.02 -27.20 62.51
N ARG A 298 -11.56 -25.97 62.43
CA ARG A 298 -11.16 -25.13 63.60
C ARG A 298 -10.45 -23.83 63.17
N ARG A 299 -10.87 -22.77 63.82
CA ARG A 299 -10.19 -21.47 63.95
C ARG A 299 -8.91 -21.58 64.78
N ILE A 300 -8.01 -20.64 64.58
CA ILE A 300 -7.20 -19.80 65.51
C ILE A 300 -5.93 -19.39 64.74
N GLY A 301 -5.61 -18.16 64.36
CA GLY A 301 -5.27 -17.04 65.22
C GLY A 301 -3.76 -16.80 65.16
N GLY A 302 -3.30 -15.57 64.79
CA GLY A 302 -1.97 -15.13 65.13
C GLY A 302 -1.23 -14.34 64.04
N GLN A 303 -1.18 -13.04 64.18
CA GLN A 303 -0.28 -12.09 63.51
C GLN A 303 1.11 -12.03 64.21
N PRO A 304 1.98 -11.08 63.87
CA PRO A 304 3.07 -11.09 62.88
C PRO A 304 4.45 -10.91 63.53
N VAL A 305 5.57 -11.08 62.82
CA VAL A 305 6.83 -10.40 63.18
C VAL A 305 7.79 -10.25 62.00
N ASN A 306 8.37 -9.06 61.91
CA ASN A 306 9.50 -8.66 61.12
C ASN A 306 10.78 -9.40 61.53
N SER A 307 11.72 -9.56 60.63
CA SER A 307 13.10 -9.07 60.77
C SER A 307 14.05 -9.55 59.64
N THR A 308 14.66 -8.59 59.02
CA THR A 308 16.07 -8.50 58.55
C THR A 308 16.91 -9.78 58.46
N GLY A 309 17.47 -10.04 57.31
CA GLY A 309 18.55 -11.01 57.14
C GLY A 309 19.18 -10.93 55.75
N MET A 310 20.19 -10.07 55.63
CA MET A 310 21.07 -9.90 54.49
C MET A 310 21.99 -11.10 54.35
N LEU A 311 22.09 -11.71 53.16
CA LEU A 311 23.20 -12.53 52.75
C LEU A 311 23.49 -12.34 51.25
N MET A 312 24.59 -11.69 50.96
CA MET A 312 25.21 -11.64 49.65
C MET A 312 25.92 -12.98 49.38
N VAL A 313 25.65 -13.60 48.25
CA VAL A 313 26.62 -14.47 47.56
C VAL A 313 26.37 -14.37 46.06
N GLY A 314 27.47 -14.15 45.29
CA GLY A 314 27.49 -13.90 43.88
C GLY A 314 26.95 -15.04 43.01
N GLY A 315 26.39 -14.68 41.90
CA GLY A 315 25.90 -15.62 40.89
C GLY A 315 25.72 -14.93 39.55
N HIS A 316 26.45 -15.39 38.59
CA HIS A 316 26.46 -15.11 37.17
C HIS A 316 25.11 -14.60 36.61
N CYS A 317 25.17 -13.48 35.91
CA CYS A 317 24.16 -13.08 34.94
C CYS A 317 24.19 -14.04 33.73
N GLN A 318 23.34 -15.05 33.72
CA GLN A 318 22.95 -15.71 32.48
C GLN A 318 21.85 -14.88 31.83
N ASN A 319 22.17 -14.31 30.68
CA ASN A 319 21.17 -13.76 29.77
C ASN A 319 20.22 -14.90 29.38
N LYS A 320 19.04 -14.95 30.01
CA LYS A 320 17.92 -15.69 29.46
C LYS A 320 17.42 -14.86 28.27
N ILE A 321 17.57 -15.44 27.09
CA ILE A 321 16.81 -15.04 25.91
C ILE A 321 15.35 -15.06 26.37
N GLY A 322 14.72 -13.88 26.38
CA GLY A 322 13.33 -13.73 26.80
C GLY A 322 12.44 -14.58 25.94
N ASP A 323 11.56 -15.33 26.58
CA ASP A 323 10.44 -16.00 25.92
C ASP A 323 9.65 -14.95 25.11
N PRO A 324 9.08 -15.32 23.95
CA PRO A 324 8.26 -14.39 23.18
C PRO A 324 7.15 -13.86 24.08
N VAL A 325 7.10 -12.53 24.22
CA VAL A 325 6.04 -11.85 24.94
C VAL A 325 4.74 -12.19 24.20
N GLU A 326 3.86 -12.94 24.83
CA GLU A 326 2.52 -13.18 24.30
C GLU A 326 1.82 -11.82 24.12
N PRO A 327 1.15 -11.57 22.97
CA PRO A 327 0.44 -10.34 22.74
C PRO A 327 -0.66 -10.18 23.79
N THR A 328 -0.47 -9.23 24.67
CA THR A 328 -1.48 -8.78 25.64
C THR A 328 -2.70 -8.29 24.86
N GLY A 329 -3.84 -8.83 25.16
CA GLY A 329 -5.19 -8.71 24.63
C GLY A 329 -5.45 -7.57 23.64
N MET A 330 -6.25 -7.89 22.57
CA MET A 330 -6.64 -6.99 21.48
C MET A 330 -6.97 -5.60 21.99
N THR A 331 -6.03 -4.67 21.82
CA THR A 331 -6.24 -3.26 22.05
C THR A 331 -6.81 -2.69 20.75
N ASP A 332 -7.92 -1.95 20.82
CA ASP A 332 -8.53 -1.26 19.68
C ASP A 332 -7.47 -0.35 19.04
N LEU A 333 -7.43 -0.30 17.71
CA LEU A 333 -6.47 0.56 16.98
C LEU A 333 -6.54 2.01 17.48
N LYS A 334 -7.75 2.54 17.74
CA LYS A 334 -7.95 3.90 18.23
C LYS A 334 -7.34 4.11 19.62
N ASP A 335 -7.43 3.10 20.49
CA ASP A 335 -6.83 3.17 21.82
C ASP A 335 -5.30 3.22 21.73
N VAL A 336 -4.71 2.42 20.83
CA VAL A 336 -3.25 2.43 20.59
C VAL A 336 -2.80 3.75 19.97
N LEU A 337 -3.52 4.28 19.01
CA LEU A 337 -3.20 5.55 18.36
C LEU A 337 -3.33 6.74 19.33
N ALA A 338 -4.15 6.63 20.37
CA ALA A 338 -4.27 7.65 21.43
C ALA A 338 -3.12 7.61 22.44
N MET A 339 -2.29 6.54 22.45
CA MET A 339 -1.09 6.46 23.30
C MET A 339 0.00 7.43 22.80
N PRO A 340 0.93 7.82 23.67
CA PRO A 340 2.14 8.51 23.22
C PRO A 340 2.88 7.70 22.14
N VAL A 341 3.40 8.36 21.11
CA VAL A 341 4.11 7.71 19.99
C VAL A 341 5.27 6.81 20.47
N ALA A 342 5.89 7.15 21.60
CA ALA A 342 6.95 6.33 22.20
C ALA A 342 6.48 4.93 22.64
N GLU A 343 5.19 4.75 22.86
CA GLU A 343 4.59 3.46 23.26
C GLU A 343 4.09 2.65 22.04
N TRP A 344 4.11 3.23 20.83
CA TRP A 344 3.65 2.55 19.61
C TRP A 344 4.52 1.37 19.21
N LYS A 345 5.83 1.42 19.56
CA LYS A 345 6.78 0.37 19.20
C LYS A 345 6.29 -1.04 19.53
N ASP A 346 5.65 -1.19 20.69
CA ASP A 346 5.23 -2.49 21.22
C ASP A 346 3.72 -2.75 21.04
N ASN A 347 2.94 -1.72 20.63
CA ASN A 347 1.48 -1.79 20.59
C ASN A 347 0.90 -1.60 19.17
N LEU A 348 1.55 -0.82 18.31
CA LEU A 348 1.07 -0.54 16.94
C LEU A 348 1.84 -1.40 15.94
N VAL A 349 1.26 -2.54 15.56
CA VAL A 349 1.93 -3.58 14.77
C VAL A 349 1.33 -3.65 13.36
N ASN A 350 2.15 -4.01 12.39
CA ASN A 350 1.69 -4.46 11.08
C ASN A 350 1.75 -5.99 11.04
N ASP A 351 0.59 -6.66 11.00
CA ASP A 351 0.50 -8.13 11.06
C ASP A 351 1.24 -8.83 9.91
N PHE A 352 1.42 -8.16 8.76
CA PHE A 352 2.21 -8.72 7.66
C PHE A 352 3.70 -8.87 8.00
N GLU A 353 4.23 -8.08 8.94
CA GLU A 353 5.64 -8.19 9.33
C GLU A 353 6.00 -9.61 9.79
N ALA A 354 5.11 -10.29 10.48
CA ALA A 354 5.34 -11.66 10.97
C ALA A 354 5.60 -12.67 9.83
N THR A 355 4.93 -12.51 8.69
CA THR A 355 5.10 -13.39 7.53
C THR A 355 6.19 -12.89 6.60
N VAL A 356 6.20 -11.61 6.31
CA VAL A 356 7.13 -10.98 5.37
C VAL A 356 8.57 -11.02 5.92
N PHE A 357 8.79 -10.69 7.19
CA PHE A 357 10.15 -10.72 7.78
C PHE A 357 10.71 -12.14 7.93
N LYS A 358 9.84 -13.15 7.98
CA LYS A 358 10.29 -14.54 7.93
C LYS A 358 10.81 -14.92 6.53
N ALA A 359 10.18 -14.40 5.47
CA ALA A 359 10.60 -14.64 4.09
C ALA A 359 11.78 -13.71 3.69
N HIS A 360 11.78 -12.49 4.21
CA HIS A 360 12.72 -11.40 3.91
C HIS A 360 13.34 -10.85 5.21
N PRO A 361 14.29 -11.60 5.84
CA PRO A 361 14.89 -11.21 7.13
C PRO A 361 15.67 -9.89 7.05
N GLU A 362 16.10 -9.48 5.86
CA GLU A 362 16.75 -8.20 5.63
C GLU A 362 15.83 -7.01 6.00
N LEU A 363 14.50 -7.13 5.80
CA LEU A 363 13.54 -6.10 6.19
C LEU A 363 13.47 -5.93 7.71
N ALA A 364 13.54 -7.04 8.45
CA ALA A 364 13.61 -7.00 9.92
C ALA A 364 14.89 -6.30 10.39
N ALA A 365 16.02 -6.60 9.74
CA ALA A 365 17.30 -5.96 10.06
C ALA A 365 17.27 -4.45 9.77
N ILE A 366 16.64 -4.04 8.65
CA ILE A 366 16.46 -2.63 8.33
C ILE A 366 15.58 -1.97 9.38
N LYS A 367 14.42 -2.56 9.75
CA LYS A 367 13.56 -2.01 10.82
C LYS A 367 14.33 -1.84 12.13
N GLN A 368 15.17 -2.81 12.50
CA GLN A 368 16.01 -2.69 13.70
C GLN A 368 17.00 -1.53 13.56
N SER A 369 17.65 -1.37 12.41
CA SER A 369 18.59 -0.25 12.19
C SER A 369 17.93 1.12 12.27
N LEU A 370 16.64 1.25 11.94
CA LEU A 370 15.87 2.47 12.13
C LEU A 370 15.73 2.79 13.63
N TYR A 371 15.44 1.80 14.46
CA TYR A 371 15.43 1.99 15.92
C TYR A 371 16.81 2.30 16.49
N ASP A 372 17.86 1.65 15.99
CA ASP A 372 19.24 1.90 16.41
C ASP A 372 19.69 3.33 16.05
N SER A 373 19.09 3.91 15.00
CA SER A 373 19.26 5.32 14.61
C SER A 373 18.31 6.30 15.33
N CYS A 374 17.75 5.89 16.47
CA CYS A 374 16.88 6.69 17.34
C CYS A 374 15.46 6.97 16.78
N ALA A 375 14.94 6.12 15.90
CA ALA A 375 13.52 6.19 15.57
C ALA A 375 12.66 5.92 16.81
N VAL A 376 11.64 6.74 17.03
CA VAL A 376 10.65 6.53 18.11
C VAL A 376 9.70 5.39 17.74
N TYR A 377 9.35 5.31 16.45
CA TYR A 377 8.52 4.25 15.90
C TYR A 377 8.99 3.91 14.48
N ALA A 378 8.97 2.64 14.12
CA ALA A 378 9.24 2.17 12.77
C ALA A 378 8.35 0.98 12.42
N SER A 379 7.88 0.91 11.19
CA SER A 379 7.00 -0.16 10.70
C SER A 379 7.10 -0.34 9.19
N MET A 380 6.65 -1.48 8.71
CA MET A 380 6.44 -1.71 7.29
C MET A 380 5.10 -1.10 6.86
N SER A 381 5.05 -0.51 5.67
CA SER A 381 3.81 0.03 5.10
C SER A 381 3.08 -1.03 4.27
N GLY A 382 1.80 -1.26 4.58
CA GLY A 382 0.98 -2.21 3.86
C GLY A 382 1.60 -3.61 3.84
N SER A 383 1.62 -4.25 2.69
CA SER A 383 2.26 -5.57 2.48
C SER A 383 3.78 -5.49 2.28
N GLY A 384 4.39 -4.33 2.35
CA GLY A 384 5.83 -4.12 2.11
C GLY A 384 6.13 -3.92 0.62
N SER A 385 7.41 -3.77 0.27
CA SER A 385 8.62 -3.83 1.11
C SER A 385 9.00 -2.50 1.79
N ALA A 386 8.26 -1.38 1.54
CA ALA A 386 8.59 -0.09 2.14
C ALA A 386 8.50 -0.12 3.66
N LEU A 387 9.52 0.44 4.31
CA LEU A 387 9.54 0.72 5.73
C LEU A 387 9.50 2.23 5.97
N PHE A 388 8.96 2.63 7.09
CA PHE A 388 9.00 4.03 7.50
C PHE A 388 9.32 4.14 8.98
N ALA A 389 9.83 5.31 9.37
CA ALA A 389 10.16 5.60 10.75
C ALA A 389 9.78 7.03 11.12
N LEU A 390 9.43 7.21 12.40
CA LEU A 390 9.14 8.49 13.02
C LEU A 390 10.32 8.91 13.89
N TYR A 391 10.88 10.07 13.63
CA TYR A 391 11.96 10.67 14.40
C TYR A 391 11.45 11.93 15.07
N LYS A 392 11.78 12.13 16.34
CA LYS A 392 11.44 13.38 17.03
C LYS A 392 12.26 14.52 16.43
N LYS A 393 11.58 15.62 16.06
CA LYS A 393 12.22 16.84 15.56
C LYS A 393 13.02 17.56 16.62
#